data_9f62291b78e8c6e454a383394e05be17
#
_entry.id   9f62291b78e8c6e454a383394e05be17
#
_cell.length_a   1.000
_cell.length_b   1.000
_cell.length_c   1.000
_cell.angle_alpha   90.00
_cell.angle_beta   90.00
_cell.angle_gamma   90.00
#
_symmetry.space_group_name_H-M   'P 1'
#
loop_
_entity.id
_entity.type
_entity.pdbx_description
1 polymer ?
#
loop_
_entity_poly.entity_id
_entity_poly.type
_entity_poly.pdbx_seq_one_letter_code
_entity_poly.pdbx_strand_id
1 'polypeptide(L)'
;MKSREKLSKNGKFHAMLATKNIPEAIAYYQLFKQYHPSLNVVAVFDNNIDNSDGGIVREDAIKEMLTDYNARYGMNYKLANYAQYKKDVAKRLAHKKPYIGIENDHTKQIDLLIVVTQMLTGYDSKWINTLYVDKVMKYVDIIQAFSRTNRLFGPDKPFGTIKYYAYPYTMEQNINDALEVYVDRPLGVFVDKL
;
A
#
# COMPACT_ATOMS: atom_id res chain seq x y z
N MET A 1 -1.06 -17.61 -4.78
CA MET A 1 -1.70 -17.84 -3.47
C MET A 1 -0.69 -18.18 -2.37
N LYS A 2 0.15 -19.21 -2.48
CA LYS A 2 1.15 -19.55 -1.43
C LYS A 2 2.09 -18.42 -0.98
N SER A 3 2.47 -17.50 -1.87
CA SER A 3 3.34 -16.36 -1.53
C SER A 3 2.64 -15.32 -0.64
N ARG A 4 1.32 -15.08 -0.84
CA ARG A 4 0.54 -14.13 -0.02
C ARG A 4 0.41 -14.62 1.42
N GLU A 5 0.00 -15.86 1.63
CA GLU A 5 -0.14 -16.45 2.97
C GLU A 5 1.16 -16.35 3.76
N LYS A 6 2.29 -16.62 3.09
CA LYS A 6 3.61 -16.51 3.69
C LYS A 6 3.95 -15.06 4.07
N LEU A 7 3.68 -14.09 3.20
CA LEU A 7 4.00 -12.67 3.42
C LEU A 7 3.05 -11.98 4.40
N SER A 8 1.77 -12.35 4.39
CA SER A 8 0.78 -11.82 5.32
C SER A 8 0.78 -12.51 6.68
N LYS A 9 1.57 -13.58 6.86
CA LYS A 9 1.53 -14.43 8.06
C LYS A 9 0.09 -14.83 8.42
N ASN A 10 -0.55 -15.52 7.49
CA ASN A 10 -1.95 -15.96 7.59
C ASN A 10 -2.95 -14.79 7.75
N GLY A 11 -2.71 -13.69 7.05
CA GLY A 11 -3.59 -12.54 7.06
C GLY A 11 -3.38 -11.56 8.23
N LYS A 12 -2.40 -11.77 9.10
CA LYS A 12 -2.10 -10.88 10.21
C LYS A 12 -1.60 -9.51 9.77
N PHE A 13 -0.88 -9.44 8.65
CA PHE A 13 -0.24 -8.24 8.14
C PHE A 13 -0.83 -7.78 6.81
N HIS A 14 -0.84 -6.47 6.63
CA HIS A 14 -1.28 -5.80 5.40
C HIS A 14 -0.15 -5.70 4.38
N ALA A 15 -0.55 -5.57 3.11
CA ALA A 15 0.35 -5.19 2.03
C ALA A 15 -0.03 -3.82 1.47
N MET A 16 0.94 -3.17 0.82
CA MET A 16 0.75 -1.92 0.10
C MET A 16 1.27 -2.07 -1.33
N LEU A 17 0.57 -1.52 -2.31
CA LEU A 17 1.01 -1.41 -3.70
C LEU A 17 1.15 0.06 -4.07
N ALA A 18 2.36 0.47 -4.40
CA ALA A 18 2.66 1.80 -4.91
C ALA A 18 2.67 1.80 -6.44
N THR A 19 1.80 2.61 -7.04
CA THR A 19 1.65 2.76 -8.48
C THR A 19 2.19 4.11 -8.95
N LYS A 20 2.40 4.23 -10.24
CA LYS A 20 2.96 5.43 -10.87
C LYS A 20 1.98 6.60 -10.87
N ASN A 21 0.71 6.32 -11.15
CA ASN A 21 -0.34 7.33 -11.32
C ASN A 21 -1.72 6.78 -10.95
N ILE A 22 -2.74 7.65 -10.94
CA ILE A 22 -4.11 7.30 -10.59
C ILE A 22 -4.74 6.32 -11.59
N PRO A 23 -4.64 6.50 -12.92
CA PRO A 23 -5.18 5.53 -13.87
C PRO A 23 -4.68 4.11 -13.65
N GLU A 24 -3.39 3.95 -13.38
CA GLU A 24 -2.80 2.65 -13.09
C GLU A 24 -3.33 2.06 -11.77
N ALA A 25 -3.46 2.87 -10.73
CA ALA A 25 -4.04 2.44 -9.46
C ALA A 25 -5.50 1.98 -9.62
N ILE A 26 -6.30 2.67 -10.43
CA ILE A 26 -7.67 2.28 -10.78
C ILE A 26 -7.67 0.94 -11.54
N ALA A 27 -6.80 0.79 -12.53
CA ALA A 27 -6.69 -0.46 -13.29
C ALA A 27 -6.34 -1.65 -12.39
N TYR A 28 -5.37 -1.51 -11.50
CA TYR A 28 -5.05 -2.54 -10.51
C TYR A 28 -6.23 -2.83 -9.59
N TYR A 29 -6.92 -1.81 -9.09
CA TYR A 29 -8.10 -2.02 -8.24
C TYR A 29 -9.16 -2.87 -8.94
N GLN A 30 -9.49 -2.56 -10.20
CA GLN A 30 -10.47 -3.30 -11.00
C GLN A 30 -10.00 -4.73 -11.30
N LEU A 31 -8.71 -4.94 -11.63
CA LEU A 31 -8.14 -6.26 -11.83
C LEU A 31 -8.23 -7.12 -10.56
N PHE A 32 -7.89 -6.58 -9.40
CA PHE A 32 -8.02 -7.31 -8.15
C PHE A 32 -9.48 -7.63 -7.83
N LYS A 33 -10.39 -6.70 -8.04
CA LYS A 33 -11.84 -6.91 -7.86
C LYS A 33 -12.37 -8.03 -8.75
N GLN A 34 -11.92 -8.08 -10.00
CA GLN A 34 -12.35 -9.07 -10.99
C GLN A 34 -11.75 -10.46 -10.72
N TYR A 35 -10.43 -10.53 -10.51
CA TYR A 35 -9.72 -11.82 -10.46
C TYR A 35 -9.47 -12.35 -9.04
N HIS A 36 -9.57 -11.50 -8.04
CA HIS A 36 -9.33 -11.84 -6.63
C HIS A 36 -10.38 -11.23 -5.69
N PRO A 37 -11.68 -11.51 -5.89
CA PRO A 37 -12.77 -10.87 -5.14
C PRO A 37 -12.75 -11.20 -3.64
N SER A 38 -12.04 -12.26 -3.24
CA SER A 38 -11.83 -12.61 -1.82
C SER A 38 -10.84 -11.71 -1.10
N LEU A 39 -10.07 -10.87 -1.83
CA LEU A 39 -9.14 -9.93 -1.23
C LEU A 39 -9.86 -8.64 -0.83
N ASN A 40 -9.56 -8.17 0.37
CA ASN A 40 -10.01 -6.87 0.85
C ASN A 40 -9.07 -5.78 0.31
N VAL A 41 -9.26 -5.41 -0.96
CA VAL A 41 -8.46 -4.37 -1.62
C VAL A 41 -9.10 -3.02 -1.41
N VAL A 42 -8.27 -2.04 -1.06
CA VAL A 42 -8.66 -0.65 -0.86
C VAL A 42 -7.70 0.24 -1.65
N ALA A 43 -8.19 1.30 -2.27
CA ALA A 43 -7.34 2.25 -2.95
C ALA A 43 -7.57 3.67 -2.42
N VAL A 44 -6.50 4.44 -2.32
CA VAL A 44 -6.54 5.83 -1.84
C VAL A 44 -5.67 6.71 -2.73
N PHE A 45 -6.26 7.81 -3.20
CA PHE A 45 -5.60 8.83 -4.02
C PHE A 45 -5.68 10.19 -3.35
N ASP A 46 -4.82 11.12 -3.75
CA ASP A 46 -5.00 12.52 -3.36
C ASP A 46 -5.82 13.26 -4.43
N ASN A 47 -6.88 13.94 -3.98
CA ASN A 47 -7.77 14.67 -4.88
C ASN A 47 -7.14 15.93 -5.50
N ASN A 48 -6.04 16.43 -4.92
CA ASN A 48 -5.42 17.71 -5.30
C ASN A 48 -4.32 17.58 -6.36
N ILE A 49 -4.03 16.36 -6.83
CA ILE A 49 -2.79 16.10 -7.57
C ILE A 49 -3.05 15.74 -9.02
N ASP A 50 -3.99 16.19 -9.67
CA ASP A 50 -3.96 16.30 -11.12
C ASP A 50 -5.27 16.89 -11.68
N ASN A 51 -5.21 18.10 -12.14
CA ASN A 51 -6.31 18.75 -12.85
C ASN A 51 -6.27 18.47 -14.35
N SER A 52 -5.47 17.52 -14.84
CA SER A 52 -5.39 17.17 -16.25
C SER A 52 -6.26 15.98 -16.61
N ASP A 53 -7.13 16.17 -17.56
CA ASP A 53 -7.86 15.24 -18.48
C ASP A 53 -8.61 13.99 -17.94
N GLY A 54 -8.50 13.62 -16.69
CA GLY A 54 -9.13 12.42 -16.13
C GLY A 54 -10.13 12.68 -14.98
N GLY A 55 -10.60 13.91 -14.81
CA GLY A 55 -11.41 14.30 -13.64
C GLY A 55 -12.69 13.48 -13.50
N ILE A 56 -13.44 13.25 -14.56
CA ILE A 56 -14.72 12.51 -14.54
C ILE A 56 -14.47 11.02 -14.27
N VAL A 57 -13.52 10.41 -14.98
CA VAL A 57 -13.18 8.99 -14.80
C VAL A 57 -12.69 8.72 -13.38
N ARG A 58 -11.94 9.66 -12.80
CA ARG A 58 -11.45 9.58 -11.44
C ARG A 58 -12.56 9.65 -10.40
N GLU A 59 -13.54 10.54 -10.59
CA GLU A 59 -14.68 10.64 -9.67
C GLU A 59 -15.51 9.36 -9.64
N ASP A 60 -15.80 8.77 -10.78
CA ASP A 60 -16.57 7.53 -10.88
C ASP A 60 -15.81 6.36 -10.24
N ALA A 61 -14.50 6.27 -10.45
CA ALA A 61 -13.68 5.27 -9.80
C ALA A 61 -13.65 5.45 -8.26
N ILE A 62 -13.56 6.68 -7.77
CA ILE A 62 -13.63 6.94 -6.32
C ILE A 62 -15.02 6.57 -5.78
N LYS A 63 -16.10 6.89 -6.48
CA LYS A 63 -17.46 6.50 -6.08
C LYS A 63 -17.61 4.97 -6.01
N GLU A 64 -17.07 4.25 -7.00
CA GLU A 64 -17.05 2.79 -6.99
C GLU A 64 -16.30 2.25 -5.76
N MET A 65 -15.08 2.74 -5.52
CA MET A 65 -14.26 2.31 -4.37
C MET A 65 -14.93 2.61 -3.03
N LEU A 66 -15.57 3.77 -2.90
CA LEU A 66 -16.33 4.12 -1.70
C LEU A 66 -17.55 3.21 -1.51
N THR A 67 -18.27 2.89 -2.60
CA THR A 67 -19.41 1.98 -2.57
C THR A 67 -18.99 0.59 -2.09
N ASP A 68 -17.91 0.05 -2.65
CA ASP A 68 -17.36 -1.25 -2.27
C ASP A 68 -16.87 -1.26 -0.81
N TYR A 69 -16.20 -0.19 -0.38
CA TYR A 69 -15.74 -0.04 1.00
C TYR A 69 -16.90 0.04 1.99
N ASN A 70 -17.91 0.84 1.66
CA ASN A 70 -19.12 1.01 2.48
C ASN A 70 -19.87 -0.32 2.63
N ALA A 71 -20.07 -1.03 1.52
CA ALA A 71 -20.74 -2.33 1.54
C ALA A 71 -19.99 -3.37 2.38
N ARG A 72 -18.65 -3.39 2.27
CA ARG A 72 -17.80 -4.35 2.99
C ARG A 72 -17.73 -4.10 4.48
N TYR A 73 -17.62 -2.83 4.88
CA TYR A 73 -17.31 -2.47 6.26
C TYR A 73 -18.48 -1.79 7.00
N GLY A 74 -19.68 -1.72 6.40
CA GLY A 74 -20.84 -1.09 7.02
C GLY A 74 -20.68 0.41 7.21
N MET A 75 -19.99 1.09 6.29
CA MET A 75 -19.73 2.53 6.35
C MET A 75 -20.65 3.30 5.39
N ASN A 76 -20.58 4.64 5.44
CA ASN A 76 -21.38 5.52 4.57
C ASN A 76 -20.52 6.71 4.11
N TYR A 77 -19.38 6.43 3.49
CA TYR A 77 -18.53 7.47 2.93
C TYR A 77 -19.01 7.88 1.54
N LYS A 78 -18.92 9.18 1.27
CA LYS A 78 -19.23 9.81 -0.01
C LYS A 78 -18.05 10.67 -0.45
N LEU A 79 -18.07 11.14 -1.69
CA LEU A 79 -17.04 12.01 -2.22
C LEU A 79 -16.84 13.28 -1.35
N ALA A 80 -17.93 13.84 -0.83
CA ALA A 80 -17.89 15.02 0.03
C ALA A 80 -17.13 14.81 1.35
N ASN A 81 -17.05 13.57 1.84
CA ASN A 81 -16.32 13.23 3.07
C ASN A 81 -15.14 12.26 2.81
N TYR A 82 -14.56 12.32 1.63
CA TYR A 82 -13.43 11.47 1.22
C TYR A 82 -12.22 11.57 2.18
N ALA A 83 -11.99 12.74 2.77
CA ALA A 83 -10.95 12.90 3.78
C ALA A 83 -11.18 12.03 5.04
N GLN A 84 -12.44 11.79 5.41
CA GLN A 84 -12.80 10.90 6.53
C GLN A 84 -12.55 9.44 6.16
N TYR A 85 -12.90 9.04 4.93
CA TYR A 85 -12.55 7.73 4.38
C TYR A 85 -11.03 7.47 4.46
N LYS A 86 -10.19 8.42 3.99
CA LYS A 86 -8.71 8.29 4.09
C LYS A 86 -8.25 8.08 5.54
N LYS A 87 -8.82 8.82 6.48
CA LYS A 87 -8.52 8.69 7.92
C LYS A 87 -8.95 7.33 8.49
N ASP A 88 -10.10 6.83 8.04
CA ASP A 88 -10.59 5.52 8.47
C ASP A 88 -9.69 4.39 7.96
N VAL A 89 -9.33 4.41 6.68
CA VAL A 89 -8.36 3.48 6.08
C VAL A 89 -7.04 3.49 6.87
N ALA A 90 -6.51 4.67 7.18
CA ALA A 90 -5.28 4.81 7.94
C ALA A 90 -5.37 4.21 9.37
N LYS A 91 -6.49 4.44 10.08
CA LYS A 91 -6.72 3.87 11.41
C LYS A 91 -6.85 2.35 11.35
N ARG A 92 -7.53 1.81 10.34
CA ARG A 92 -7.72 0.38 10.12
C ARG A 92 -6.38 -0.31 9.84
N LEU A 93 -5.56 0.23 8.96
CA LEU A 93 -4.21 -0.27 8.67
C LEU A 93 -3.26 -0.18 9.86
N ALA A 94 -3.46 0.79 10.75
CA ALA A 94 -2.63 0.98 11.94
C ALA A 94 -3.17 0.25 13.18
N HIS A 95 -4.30 -0.45 13.07
CA HIS A 95 -5.03 -1.07 14.19
C HIS A 95 -5.26 -0.10 15.35
N LYS A 96 -5.57 1.17 15.02
CA LYS A 96 -5.93 2.21 16.01
C LYS A 96 -7.43 2.20 16.24
N LYS A 97 -7.87 2.71 17.41
CA LYS A 97 -9.31 2.83 17.73
C LYS A 97 -10.11 3.40 16.55
N PRO A 98 -11.22 2.74 16.12
CA PRO A 98 -11.91 1.62 16.79
C PRO A 98 -11.40 0.21 16.37
N TYR A 99 -10.31 0.08 15.64
CA TYR A 99 -9.82 -1.14 15.00
C TYR A 99 -8.73 -1.90 15.78
N ILE A 100 -8.70 -1.76 17.11
CA ILE A 100 -7.78 -2.54 17.94
C ILE A 100 -8.22 -4.00 17.92
N GLY A 101 -7.28 -4.91 17.64
CA GLY A 101 -7.55 -6.36 17.66
C GLY A 101 -8.13 -6.90 16.35
N ILE A 102 -8.20 -6.11 15.28
CA ILE A 102 -8.74 -6.58 13.99
C ILE A 102 -7.89 -7.66 13.32
N GLU A 103 -6.64 -7.86 13.77
CA GLU A 103 -5.79 -8.96 13.31
C GLU A 103 -6.39 -10.35 13.55
N ASN A 104 -7.40 -10.44 14.40
CA ASN A 104 -8.14 -11.66 14.69
C ASN A 104 -9.43 -11.80 13.86
N ASP A 105 -9.77 -10.80 13.03
CA ASP A 105 -11.00 -10.77 12.24
C ASP A 105 -10.70 -10.31 10.80
N HIS A 106 -10.42 -11.25 9.92
CA HIS A 106 -10.09 -10.98 8.52
C HIS A 106 -11.17 -10.22 7.75
N THR A 107 -12.43 -10.30 8.18
CA THR A 107 -13.53 -9.58 7.53
C THR A 107 -13.41 -8.07 7.71
N LYS A 108 -12.71 -7.63 8.75
CA LYS A 108 -12.48 -6.22 9.07
C LYS A 108 -11.15 -5.69 8.57
N GLN A 109 -10.25 -6.58 8.14
CA GLN A 109 -8.91 -6.20 7.68
C GLN A 109 -8.90 -5.71 6.24
N ILE A 110 -7.90 -4.92 5.92
CA ILE A 110 -7.49 -4.59 4.54
C ILE A 110 -6.35 -5.53 4.19
N ASP A 111 -6.47 -6.31 3.12
CA ASP A 111 -5.38 -7.16 2.64
C ASP A 111 -4.34 -6.36 1.86
N LEU A 112 -4.82 -5.47 0.99
CA LEU A 112 -3.98 -4.67 0.11
C LEU A 112 -4.47 -3.23 0.03
N LEU A 113 -3.59 -2.29 0.32
CA LEU A 113 -3.79 -0.87 0.05
C LEU A 113 -3.08 -0.49 -1.24
N ILE A 114 -3.80 0.04 -2.22
CA ILE A 114 -3.24 0.63 -3.44
C ILE A 114 -3.11 2.14 -3.24
N VAL A 115 -1.93 2.68 -3.50
CA VAL A 115 -1.62 4.12 -3.36
C VAL A 115 -0.85 4.63 -4.56
N VAL A 116 -1.01 5.91 -4.86
CA VAL A 116 -0.11 6.63 -5.76
C VAL A 116 1.04 7.25 -4.95
N THR A 117 2.10 7.60 -5.58
CA THR A 117 3.41 7.98 -5.00
C THR A 117 3.36 8.83 -3.75
N GLN A 118 2.57 9.90 -3.76
CA GLN A 118 2.54 10.88 -2.67
C GLN A 118 1.87 10.36 -1.39
N MET A 119 1.05 9.32 -1.51
CA MET A 119 0.35 8.73 -0.36
C MET A 119 1.21 7.72 0.43
N LEU A 120 2.41 7.37 -0.07
CA LEU A 120 3.35 6.54 0.69
C LEU A 120 3.74 7.18 2.03
N THR A 121 3.76 8.50 2.11
CA THR A 121 4.13 9.24 3.33
C THR A 121 3.05 9.28 4.40
N GLY A 122 1.78 9.05 4.03
CA GLY A 122 0.62 9.18 4.95
C GLY A 122 0.31 7.96 5.82
N TYR A 123 0.88 6.79 5.51
CA TYR A 123 0.54 5.53 6.19
C TYR A 123 1.72 4.97 6.95
N ASP A 124 1.64 5.07 8.26
CA ASP A 124 2.67 4.60 9.16
C ASP A 124 2.11 3.53 10.09
N SER A 125 2.46 2.27 9.82
CA SER A 125 1.94 1.13 10.57
C SER A 125 2.95 -0.02 10.65
N LYS A 126 3.15 -0.54 11.87
CA LYS A 126 3.91 -1.78 12.09
C LYS A 126 3.23 -3.01 11.47
N TRP A 127 1.95 -2.91 11.14
CA TRP A 127 1.15 -3.97 10.53
C TRP A 127 1.30 -4.06 9.01
N ILE A 128 1.97 -3.10 8.36
CA ILE A 128 2.32 -3.19 6.94
C ILE A 128 3.63 -3.97 6.81
N ASN A 129 3.56 -5.18 6.26
CA ASN A 129 4.72 -6.08 6.12
C ASN A 129 5.33 -6.06 4.72
N THR A 130 4.51 -5.88 3.69
CA THR A 130 4.96 -5.99 2.31
C THR A 130 4.62 -4.72 1.53
N LEU A 131 5.61 -4.20 0.83
CA LEU A 131 5.44 -3.13 -0.15
C LEU A 131 5.74 -3.66 -1.54
N TYR A 132 4.75 -3.60 -2.42
CA TYR A 132 4.90 -3.81 -3.84
C TYR A 132 5.10 -2.46 -4.53
N VAL A 133 6.12 -2.35 -5.38
CA VAL A 133 6.47 -1.10 -6.08
C VAL A 133 6.41 -1.36 -7.57
N ASP A 134 5.43 -0.75 -8.24
CA ASP A 134 5.30 -0.81 -9.70
C ASP A 134 5.54 0.57 -10.32
N LYS A 135 6.69 1.14 -9.99
CA LYS A 135 7.18 2.41 -10.51
C LYS A 135 8.67 2.55 -10.26
N VAL A 136 9.35 3.38 -11.04
CA VAL A 136 10.74 3.76 -10.77
C VAL A 136 10.78 4.78 -9.63
N MET A 137 11.59 4.51 -8.63
CA MET A 137 11.84 5.40 -7.49
C MET A 137 13.32 5.77 -7.42
N LYS A 138 13.63 6.92 -6.80
CA LYS A 138 15.00 7.40 -6.62
C LYS A 138 15.20 7.95 -5.22
N TYR A 139 16.43 7.80 -4.70
CA TYR A 139 16.90 8.43 -3.46
C TYR A 139 15.89 8.48 -2.31
N VAL A 140 15.44 9.69 -1.95
CA VAL A 140 14.53 9.93 -0.81
C VAL A 140 13.25 9.12 -0.89
N ASP A 141 12.68 8.94 -2.10
CA ASP A 141 11.46 8.16 -2.28
C ASP A 141 11.66 6.69 -1.91
N ILE A 142 12.84 6.14 -2.21
CA ILE A 142 13.21 4.75 -1.85
C ILE A 142 13.27 4.63 -0.32
N ILE A 143 14.03 5.52 0.33
CA ILE A 143 14.19 5.48 1.80
C ILE A 143 12.85 5.68 2.50
N GLN A 144 12.02 6.61 2.03
CA GLN A 144 10.68 6.84 2.56
C GLN A 144 9.76 5.63 2.38
N ALA A 145 9.78 4.99 1.20
CA ALA A 145 8.99 3.79 0.94
C ALA A 145 9.46 2.62 1.81
N PHE A 146 10.76 2.42 1.94
CA PHE A 146 11.34 1.34 2.73
C PHE A 146 11.01 1.49 4.22
N SER A 147 11.02 2.71 4.73
CA SER A 147 10.65 2.99 6.12
C SER A 147 9.23 2.53 6.48
N ARG A 148 8.32 2.38 5.49
CA ARG A 148 6.93 1.95 5.72
C ARG A 148 6.83 0.49 6.15
N THR A 149 7.70 -0.37 5.65
CA THR A 149 7.70 -1.79 5.99
C THR A 149 8.71 -2.15 7.07
N ASN A 150 9.71 -1.30 7.31
CA ASN A 150 10.84 -1.59 8.22
C ASN A 150 10.52 -1.41 9.72
N ARG A 151 9.25 -1.29 10.10
CA ARG A 151 8.85 -1.32 11.51
C ARG A 151 8.73 -2.77 11.98
N LEU A 152 9.64 -3.17 12.83
CA LEU A 152 9.69 -4.51 13.40
C LEU A 152 8.46 -4.80 14.28
N PHE A 153 8.06 -6.05 14.33
CA PHE A 153 6.99 -6.55 15.18
C PHE A 153 7.40 -7.88 15.84
N GLY A 154 8.49 -7.84 16.58
CA GLY A 154 9.03 -9.01 17.23
C GLY A 154 9.32 -10.17 16.27
N PRO A 155 9.22 -11.43 16.76
CA PRO A 155 9.46 -12.62 15.94
C PRO A 155 8.52 -12.77 14.74
N ASP A 156 7.32 -12.20 14.82
CA ASP A 156 6.32 -12.28 13.74
C ASP A 156 6.69 -11.45 12.52
N LYS A 157 7.44 -10.36 12.73
CA LYS A 157 7.92 -9.49 11.66
C LYS A 157 9.32 -8.99 11.98
N PRO A 158 10.35 -9.83 11.79
CA PRO A 158 11.74 -9.44 12.00
C PRO A 158 12.27 -8.46 10.95
N PHE A 159 11.62 -8.38 9.78
CA PHE A 159 11.93 -7.43 8.69
C PHE A 159 10.69 -7.15 7.85
N GLY A 160 10.73 -6.08 7.07
CA GLY A 160 9.76 -5.80 6.01
C GLY A 160 10.20 -6.40 4.67
N THR A 161 9.25 -6.65 3.79
CA THR A 161 9.51 -7.14 2.43
C THR A 161 9.16 -6.08 1.41
N ILE A 162 10.06 -5.84 0.46
CA ILE A 162 9.83 -4.94 -0.66
C ILE A 162 10.03 -5.73 -1.94
N LYS A 163 9.05 -5.61 -2.86
CA LYS A 163 9.11 -6.21 -4.19
C LYS A 163 8.87 -5.14 -5.23
N TYR A 164 9.79 -5.00 -6.15
CA TYR A 164 9.67 -4.05 -7.26
C TYR A 164 9.55 -4.79 -8.58
N TYR A 165 8.70 -4.26 -9.46
CA TYR A 165 8.36 -4.88 -10.74
C TYR A 165 8.76 -4.00 -11.93
N ALA A 166 8.64 -2.68 -11.81
CA ALA A 166 9.00 -1.75 -12.85
C ALA A 166 10.53 -1.62 -12.97
N TYR A 167 11.08 -1.91 -14.15
CA TYR A 167 12.49 -1.73 -14.50
C TYR A 167 13.47 -2.28 -13.46
N PRO A 168 13.53 -3.61 -13.23
CA PRO A 168 14.26 -4.21 -12.12
C PRO A 168 15.73 -3.77 -12.01
N TYR A 169 16.45 -3.72 -13.12
CA TYR A 169 17.86 -3.30 -13.13
C TYR A 169 18.05 -1.84 -12.72
N THR A 170 17.19 -0.94 -13.23
CA THR A 170 17.24 0.48 -12.87
C THR A 170 16.90 0.66 -11.39
N MET A 171 15.91 -0.10 -10.88
CA MET A 171 15.55 -0.04 -9.46
C MET A 171 16.65 -0.60 -8.57
N GLU A 172 17.31 -1.69 -8.95
CA GLU A 172 18.46 -2.24 -8.21
C GLU A 172 19.56 -1.16 -8.07
N GLN A 173 19.92 -0.49 -9.16
CA GLN A 173 20.91 0.57 -9.13
C GLN A 173 20.47 1.76 -8.28
N ASN A 174 19.23 2.24 -8.44
CA ASN A 174 18.70 3.35 -7.65
C ASN A 174 18.64 3.02 -6.14
N ILE A 175 18.39 1.76 -5.78
CA ILE A 175 18.42 1.31 -4.38
C ILE A 175 19.84 1.34 -3.84
N ASN A 176 20.81 0.83 -4.59
CA ASN A 176 22.21 0.83 -4.17
C ASN A 176 22.72 2.28 -4.00
N ASP A 177 22.46 3.15 -4.96
CA ASP A 177 22.82 4.57 -4.89
C ASP A 177 22.17 5.26 -3.67
N ALA A 178 20.90 4.95 -3.37
CA ALA A 178 20.21 5.52 -2.21
C ALA A 178 20.82 5.04 -0.90
N LEU A 179 21.21 3.76 -0.82
CA LEU A 179 21.83 3.17 0.35
C LEU A 179 23.25 3.72 0.58
N GLU A 180 24.04 3.93 -0.47
CA GLU A 180 25.37 4.56 -0.36
C GLU A 180 25.29 5.97 0.23
N VAL A 181 24.25 6.74 -0.14
CA VAL A 181 24.07 8.12 0.34
C VAL A 181 23.58 8.19 1.78
N TYR A 182 22.71 7.22 2.20
CA TYR A 182 22.02 7.31 3.49
C TYR A 182 22.56 6.36 4.57
N VAL A 183 23.40 5.41 4.20
CA VAL A 183 23.95 4.40 5.11
C VAL A 183 25.45 4.33 4.88
N ASP A 184 26.25 4.90 5.79
CA ASP A 184 27.72 4.89 5.72
C ASP A 184 28.34 3.47 5.59
N ARG A 185 27.59 2.44 5.87
CA ARG A 185 27.85 1.02 5.52
C ARG A 185 26.54 0.23 5.57
N PRO A 186 26.08 -0.37 4.45
CA PRO A 186 24.91 -1.25 4.47
C PRO A 186 25.24 -2.59 5.11
N LEU A 187 25.11 -2.69 6.43
CA LEU A 187 25.11 -3.97 7.11
C LEU A 187 23.74 -4.60 6.95
N GLY A 188 23.62 -5.59 6.05
CA GLY A 188 22.48 -6.49 6.00
C GLY A 188 21.34 -6.15 5.04
N VAL A 189 21.57 -5.34 4.01
CA VAL A 189 20.62 -5.22 2.88
C VAL A 189 20.98 -6.29 1.86
N PHE A 190 20.14 -7.32 1.76
CA PHE A 190 20.23 -8.33 0.71
C PHE A 190 19.24 -7.97 -0.39
N VAL A 191 19.75 -7.73 -1.59
CA VAL A 191 18.96 -7.59 -2.80
C VAL A 191 18.94 -8.95 -3.48
N ASP A 192 17.86 -9.71 -3.29
CA ASP A 192 17.67 -10.95 -4.04
C ASP A 192 17.19 -10.61 -5.46
N LYS A 193 17.89 -11.10 -6.46
CA LYS A 193 17.45 -11.04 -7.85
C LYS A 193 16.27 -12.00 -8.02
N LEU A 194 15.15 -11.48 -8.54
CA LEU A 194 14.01 -12.28 -8.98
C LEU A 194 14.28 -12.93 -10.32
#